data_185ff4d2bd9192c205cf28eaf9d9a209
#
_entry.id   185ff4d2bd9192c205cf28eaf9d9a209
#
_cell.length_a   1.000
_cell.length_b   1.000
_cell.length_c   1.000
_cell.angle_alpha   90.00
_cell.angle_beta   90.00
_cell.angle_gamma   90.00
#
_symmetry.space_group_name_H-M   'P 1'
#
loop_
_entity.id
_entity.type
_entity.pdbx_description
1 polymer ?
#
loop_
_entity_poly.entity_id
_entity_poly.type
_entity_poly.pdbx_seq_one_letter_code
_entity_poly.pdbx_strand_id
1 'polypeptide(L)'
;MATRKLSPEELQAVTRLAKQWGKIVVKQAFGEQGPGLDVDFAQMEEVAGAAAEGLTEGALEAATAQQGQFMGEKQPCPQCGQLCTVGSEERPLRVKGGVVSLREPKCYCPTCRRAFFPSASGSEAGRARLQSDDDVSHDVRDGRSKIT
;
A
#
# COMPACT_ATOMS: atom_id res chain seq x y z
N MET A 1 12.22 -17.60 8.54
CA MET A 1 11.41 -18.19 7.44
C MET A 1 11.77 -17.53 6.12
N ALA A 2 11.97 -18.32 5.10
CA ALA A 2 12.20 -17.78 3.75
C ALA A 2 10.93 -17.10 3.24
N THR A 3 11.06 -15.88 2.73
CA THR A 3 9.96 -15.15 2.11
C THR A 3 9.57 -15.84 0.80
N ARG A 4 8.33 -16.29 0.67
CA ARG A 4 7.81 -16.83 -0.58
C ARG A 4 7.80 -15.73 -1.63
N LYS A 5 8.48 -15.95 -2.76
CA LYS A 5 8.38 -15.09 -3.94
C LYS A 5 7.50 -15.78 -4.97
N LEU A 6 6.61 -15.02 -5.58
CA LEU A 6 5.82 -15.50 -6.71
C LEU A 6 6.70 -15.62 -7.94
N SER A 7 6.46 -16.66 -8.73
CA SER A 7 7.11 -16.84 -10.02
C SER A 7 6.59 -15.82 -11.05
N PRO A 8 7.33 -15.57 -12.13
CA PRO A 8 6.84 -14.72 -13.22
C PRO A 8 5.53 -15.24 -13.84
N GLU A 9 5.33 -16.55 -13.88
CA GLU A 9 4.12 -17.19 -14.39
C GLU A 9 2.91 -16.92 -13.49
N GLU A 10 3.08 -17.01 -12.16
CA GLU A 10 2.06 -16.66 -11.19
C GLU A 10 1.66 -15.19 -11.30
N LEU A 11 2.62 -14.27 -11.48
CA LEU A 11 2.36 -12.85 -11.69
C LEU A 11 1.63 -12.58 -13.01
N GLN A 12 1.96 -13.30 -14.07
CA GLN A 12 1.25 -13.22 -15.36
C GLN A 12 -0.20 -13.68 -15.22
N ALA A 13 -0.46 -14.73 -14.43
CA ALA A 13 -1.82 -15.18 -14.15
C ALA A 13 -2.65 -14.09 -13.46
N VAL A 14 -2.07 -13.39 -12.47
CA VAL A 14 -2.72 -12.24 -11.82
C VAL A 14 -2.98 -11.12 -12.84
N THR A 15 -2.03 -10.81 -13.71
CA THR A 15 -2.20 -9.79 -14.76
C THR A 15 -3.34 -10.15 -15.72
N ARG A 16 -3.44 -11.41 -16.13
CA ARG A 16 -4.54 -11.88 -17.00
C ARG A 16 -5.90 -11.72 -16.31
N LEU A 17 -6.00 -12.08 -15.04
CA LEU A 17 -7.22 -11.91 -14.25
C LEU A 17 -7.60 -10.41 -14.17
N ALA A 18 -6.63 -9.55 -13.84
CA ALA A 18 -6.86 -8.10 -13.75
C ALA A 18 -7.36 -7.49 -15.08
N LYS A 19 -6.83 -7.96 -16.22
CA LYS A 19 -7.31 -7.54 -17.55
C LYS A 19 -8.78 -7.89 -17.80
N GLN A 20 -9.26 -9.01 -17.31
CA GLN A 20 -10.67 -9.38 -17.45
C GLN A 20 -11.60 -8.43 -16.69
N TRP A 21 -11.13 -7.88 -15.58
CA TRP A 21 -11.88 -6.90 -14.79
C TRP A 21 -12.04 -5.56 -15.53
N GLY A 22 -11.18 -5.26 -16.49
CA GLY A 22 -11.29 -4.07 -17.33
C GLY A 22 -12.66 -3.92 -18.01
N LYS A 23 -13.27 -5.01 -18.43
CA LYS A 23 -14.63 -5.01 -19.01
C LYS A 23 -15.69 -4.58 -17.99
N ILE A 24 -15.55 -4.99 -16.74
CA ILE A 24 -16.46 -4.62 -15.66
C ILE A 24 -16.33 -3.13 -15.36
N VAL A 25 -15.09 -2.62 -15.33
CA VAL A 25 -14.80 -1.19 -15.11
C VAL A 25 -15.41 -0.33 -16.22
N VAL A 26 -15.23 -0.71 -17.48
CA VAL A 26 -15.80 0.01 -18.64
C VAL A 26 -17.32 0.02 -18.58
N LYS A 27 -17.94 -1.13 -18.28
CA LYS A 27 -19.38 -1.21 -18.13
C LYS A 27 -19.91 -0.35 -16.97
N GLN A 28 -19.20 -0.30 -15.86
CA GLN A 28 -19.56 0.53 -14.72
C GLN A 28 -19.44 2.03 -15.03
N ALA A 29 -18.40 2.43 -15.75
CA ALA A 29 -18.13 3.83 -16.06
C ALA A 29 -19.01 4.37 -17.20
N PHE A 30 -19.20 3.59 -18.26
CA PHE A 30 -19.84 4.03 -19.52
C PHE A 30 -21.14 3.29 -19.85
N GLY A 31 -21.58 2.36 -19.01
CA GLY A 31 -22.80 1.55 -19.24
C GLY A 31 -22.57 0.36 -20.17
N GLU A 32 -23.66 -0.33 -20.48
CA GLU A 32 -23.65 -1.59 -21.26
C GLU A 32 -23.10 -1.39 -22.69
N GLN A 33 -23.33 -0.24 -23.28
CA GLN A 33 -22.92 0.08 -24.67
C GLN A 33 -21.44 0.51 -24.75
N GLY A 34 -20.79 0.74 -23.60
CA GLY A 34 -19.44 1.29 -23.55
C GLY A 34 -19.38 2.78 -23.88
N PRO A 35 -18.16 3.35 -24.03
CA PRO A 35 -17.99 4.76 -24.33
C PRO A 35 -18.49 5.12 -25.73
N GLY A 36 -19.23 6.24 -25.84
CA GLY A 36 -19.62 6.82 -27.11
C GLY A 36 -18.45 7.50 -27.81
N LEU A 37 -18.67 7.97 -29.03
CA LEU A 37 -17.67 8.70 -29.82
C LEU A 37 -17.36 10.10 -29.27
N ASP A 38 -18.14 10.57 -28.32
CA ASP A 38 -17.98 11.82 -27.56
C ASP A 38 -17.02 11.70 -26.36
N VAL A 39 -16.61 10.48 -26.01
CA VAL A 39 -15.62 10.20 -24.97
C VAL A 39 -14.24 10.16 -25.59
N ASP A 40 -13.35 11.05 -25.15
CA ASP A 40 -11.98 11.08 -25.62
C ASP A 40 -11.07 10.09 -24.87
N PHE A 41 -9.85 9.91 -25.40
CA PHE A 41 -8.89 8.99 -24.82
C PHE A 41 -8.43 9.39 -23.41
N ALA A 42 -8.36 10.70 -23.11
CA ALA A 42 -7.98 11.19 -21.79
C ALA A 42 -9.00 10.78 -20.71
N GLN A 43 -10.28 10.85 -21.04
CA GLN A 43 -11.34 10.36 -20.13
C GLN A 43 -11.27 8.85 -19.94
N MET A 44 -10.90 8.09 -20.96
CA MET A 44 -10.69 6.64 -20.83
C MET A 44 -9.48 6.33 -19.91
N GLU A 45 -8.41 7.12 -20.02
CA GLU A 45 -7.23 6.99 -19.13
C GLU A 45 -7.56 7.32 -17.67
N GLU A 46 -8.38 8.35 -17.43
CA GLU A 46 -8.84 8.67 -16.06
C GLU A 46 -9.60 7.50 -15.42
N VAL A 47 -10.50 6.88 -16.16
CA VAL A 47 -11.25 5.70 -15.68
C VAL A 47 -10.31 4.53 -15.41
N ALA A 48 -9.38 4.27 -16.33
CA ALA A 48 -8.39 3.20 -16.16
C ALA A 48 -7.46 3.47 -14.95
N GLY A 49 -7.03 4.71 -14.77
CA GLY A 49 -6.21 5.14 -13.63
C GLY A 49 -6.93 4.96 -12.30
N ALA A 50 -8.17 5.42 -12.20
CA ALA A 50 -8.98 5.25 -10.99
C ALA A 50 -9.22 3.76 -10.65
N ALA A 51 -9.46 2.94 -11.67
CA ALA A 51 -9.60 1.49 -11.49
C ALA A 51 -8.29 0.84 -10.99
N ALA A 52 -7.15 1.26 -11.52
CA ALA A 52 -5.84 0.75 -11.09
C ALA A 52 -5.54 1.10 -9.63
N GLU A 53 -5.83 2.32 -9.20
CA GLU A 53 -5.68 2.76 -7.81
C GLU A 53 -6.58 1.94 -6.88
N GLY A 54 -7.86 1.82 -7.19
CA GLY A 54 -8.82 1.06 -6.40
C GLY A 54 -8.47 -0.43 -6.31
N LEU A 55 -8.02 -1.03 -7.41
CA LEU A 55 -7.59 -2.43 -7.44
C LEU A 55 -6.31 -2.64 -6.59
N THR A 56 -5.37 -1.72 -6.66
CA THR A 56 -4.13 -1.78 -5.86
C THR A 56 -4.45 -1.72 -4.38
N GLU A 57 -5.26 -0.75 -3.96
CA GLU A 57 -5.68 -0.59 -2.58
C GLU A 57 -6.44 -1.82 -2.07
N GLY A 58 -7.48 -2.24 -2.79
CA GLY A 58 -8.29 -3.39 -2.40
C GLY A 58 -7.53 -4.71 -2.37
N ALA A 59 -6.60 -4.94 -3.28
CA ALA A 59 -5.75 -6.13 -3.27
C ALA A 59 -4.78 -6.15 -2.08
N LEU A 60 -4.19 -5.00 -1.74
CA LEU A 60 -3.32 -4.87 -0.58
C LEU A 60 -4.08 -5.01 0.74
N GLU A 61 -5.25 -4.40 0.85
CA GLU A 61 -6.13 -4.56 2.02
C GLU A 61 -6.52 -6.03 2.22
N ALA A 62 -6.96 -6.71 1.18
CA ALA A 62 -7.34 -8.12 1.25
C ALA A 62 -6.15 -9.00 1.64
N ALA A 63 -4.98 -8.77 1.05
CA ALA A 63 -3.77 -9.54 1.34
C ALA A 63 -3.31 -9.34 2.78
N THR A 64 -3.28 -8.10 3.27
CA THR A 64 -2.87 -7.80 4.65
C THR A 64 -3.88 -8.31 5.68
N ALA A 65 -5.18 -8.22 5.40
CA ALA A 65 -6.22 -8.76 6.26
C ALA A 65 -6.13 -10.29 6.38
N GLN A 66 -5.91 -10.98 5.26
CA GLN A 66 -5.71 -12.43 5.27
C GLN A 66 -4.42 -12.84 5.98
N GLN A 67 -3.33 -12.12 5.75
CA GLN A 67 -2.08 -12.36 6.46
C GLN A 67 -2.23 -12.16 7.98
N GLY A 68 -3.01 -11.17 8.40
CA GLY A 68 -3.32 -10.91 9.80
C GLY A 68 -3.97 -12.09 10.51
N GLN A 69 -4.77 -12.91 9.81
CA GLN A 69 -5.40 -14.10 10.38
C GLN A 69 -4.38 -15.17 10.81
N PHE A 70 -3.22 -15.23 10.14
CA PHE A 70 -2.14 -16.16 10.50
C PHE A 70 -1.27 -15.68 11.65
N MET A 71 -1.36 -14.42 12.06
CA MET A 71 -0.53 -13.86 13.14
C MET A 71 -1.01 -14.25 14.54
N GLY A 72 -2.28 -14.59 14.68
CA GLY A 72 -2.90 -14.84 15.99
C GLY A 72 -3.02 -13.56 16.82
N GLU A 73 -3.28 -13.73 18.13
CA GLU A 73 -3.51 -12.61 19.05
C GLU A 73 -2.23 -11.97 19.57
N LYS A 74 -1.11 -12.68 19.51
CA LYS A 74 0.18 -12.23 20.06
C LYS A 74 1.33 -12.53 19.11
N GLN A 75 2.28 -11.61 19.06
CA GLN A 75 3.52 -11.76 18.31
C GLN A 75 4.74 -11.45 19.18
N PRO A 76 5.86 -12.17 19.01
CA PRO A 76 7.08 -11.92 19.77
C PRO A 76 7.74 -10.61 19.32
N CYS A 77 8.19 -9.82 20.30
CA CYS A 77 9.00 -8.64 20.02
C CYS A 77 10.32 -9.05 19.35
N PRO A 78 10.71 -8.43 18.23
CA PRO A 78 11.95 -8.79 17.53
C PRO A 78 13.22 -8.48 18.32
N GLN A 79 13.15 -7.68 19.38
CA GLN A 79 14.31 -7.32 20.20
C GLN A 79 14.43 -8.14 21.47
N CYS A 80 13.35 -8.34 22.22
CA CYS A 80 13.40 -9.02 23.51
C CYS A 80 12.62 -10.34 23.56
N GLY A 81 11.88 -10.69 22.51
CA GLY A 81 11.11 -11.93 22.44
C GLY A 81 9.81 -11.95 23.26
N GLN A 82 9.50 -10.88 24.00
CA GLN A 82 8.26 -10.82 24.77
C GLN A 82 7.04 -10.86 23.85
N LEU A 83 6.03 -11.64 24.22
CA LEU A 83 4.78 -11.70 23.49
C LEU A 83 3.97 -10.42 23.69
N CYS A 84 3.67 -9.76 22.57
CA CYS A 84 2.92 -8.52 22.53
C CYS A 84 1.58 -8.72 21.80
N THR A 85 0.53 -8.11 22.31
CA THR A 85 -0.80 -8.19 21.71
C THR A 85 -0.81 -7.49 20.33
N VAL A 86 -1.42 -8.15 19.37
CA VAL A 86 -1.57 -7.62 18.02
C VAL A 86 -2.79 -6.70 17.99
N GLY A 87 -2.57 -5.42 17.72
CA GLY A 87 -3.59 -4.44 17.38
C GLY A 87 -3.56 -4.14 15.88
N SER A 88 -4.25 -3.09 15.47
CA SER A 88 -4.20 -2.59 14.09
C SER A 88 -4.12 -1.08 14.05
N GLU A 89 -3.41 -0.54 13.08
CA GLU A 89 -3.30 0.89 12.81
C GLU A 89 -3.48 1.16 11.33
N GLU A 90 -4.29 2.14 11.01
CA GLU A 90 -4.42 2.63 9.64
C GLU A 90 -3.38 3.71 9.39
N ARG A 91 -2.62 3.56 8.32
CA ARG A 91 -1.61 4.55 7.93
C ARG A 91 -1.41 4.59 6.43
N PRO A 92 -1.02 5.76 5.89
CA PRO A 92 -0.63 5.87 4.50
C PRO A 92 0.71 5.16 4.25
N LEU A 93 0.74 4.35 3.20
CA LEU A 93 1.93 3.62 2.77
C LEU A 93 2.25 3.96 1.32
N ARG A 94 3.54 4.21 1.05
CA ARG A 94 4.03 4.30 -0.31
C ARG A 94 4.16 2.92 -0.93
N VAL A 95 3.50 2.73 -2.06
CA VAL A 95 3.54 1.50 -2.85
C VAL A 95 3.96 1.82 -4.28
N LYS A 96 4.23 0.80 -5.06
CA LYS A 96 4.39 0.97 -6.51
C LYS A 96 3.08 1.50 -7.09
N GLY A 97 3.12 2.67 -7.69
CA GLY A 97 1.94 3.30 -8.29
C GLY A 97 1.26 4.38 -7.43
N GLY A 98 1.75 4.66 -6.21
CA GLY A 98 1.21 5.77 -5.43
C GLY A 98 1.25 5.60 -3.92
N VAL A 99 0.30 6.24 -3.26
CA VAL A 99 0.10 6.15 -1.81
C VAL A 99 -1.25 5.51 -1.56
N VAL A 100 -1.30 4.51 -0.71
CA VAL A 100 -2.54 3.85 -0.27
C VAL A 100 -2.65 3.91 1.24
N SER A 101 -3.86 4.02 1.76
CA SER A 101 -4.12 3.93 3.20
C SER A 101 -4.45 2.48 3.55
N LEU A 102 -3.62 1.86 4.37
CA LEU A 102 -3.78 0.47 4.76
C LEU A 102 -3.88 0.32 6.27
N ARG A 103 -4.72 -0.61 6.70
CA ARG A 103 -4.78 -1.07 8.07
C ARG A 103 -3.78 -2.21 8.26
N GLU A 104 -2.69 -1.93 8.98
CA GLU A 104 -1.64 -2.91 9.25
C GLU A 104 -1.71 -3.43 10.69
N PRO A 105 -1.33 -4.69 10.93
CA PRO A 105 -1.11 -5.20 12.28
C PRO A 105 0.01 -4.44 12.96
N LYS A 106 -0.25 -3.95 14.17
CA LYS A 106 0.71 -3.21 14.99
C LYS A 106 0.78 -3.82 16.37
N CYS A 107 1.98 -4.03 16.88
CA CYS A 107 2.24 -4.44 18.23
C CYS A 107 3.02 -3.37 18.99
N TYR A 108 2.83 -3.33 20.29
CA TYR A 108 3.64 -2.49 21.18
C TYR A 108 4.30 -3.36 22.26
N CYS A 109 5.62 -3.25 22.36
CA CYS A 109 6.37 -3.93 23.41
C CYS A 109 6.57 -3.00 24.62
N PRO A 110 5.98 -3.31 25.78
CA PRO A 110 6.14 -2.47 26.98
C PRO A 110 7.56 -2.51 27.55
N THR A 111 8.28 -3.61 27.36
CA THR A 111 9.67 -3.78 27.83
C THR A 111 10.64 -2.92 27.02
N CYS A 112 10.55 -2.98 25.69
CA CYS A 112 11.38 -2.17 24.79
C CYS A 112 10.84 -0.76 24.57
N ARG A 113 9.59 -0.51 24.97
CA ARG A 113 8.86 0.76 24.73
C ARG A 113 8.81 1.17 23.28
N ARG A 114 8.64 0.19 22.37
CA ARG A 114 8.61 0.40 20.94
C ARG A 114 7.42 -0.32 20.30
N ALA A 115 6.84 0.35 19.30
CA ALA A 115 5.91 -0.27 18.38
C ALA A 115 6.67 -1.01 17.28
N PHE A 116 6.09 -2.09 16.77
CA PHE A 116 6.59 -2.81 15.62
C PHE A 116 5.43 -3.35 14.78
N PHE A 117 5.72 -3.61 13.52
CA PHE A 117 4.76 -4.14 12.55
C PHE A 117 5.20 -5.55 12.15
N PRO A 118 4.50 -6.61 12.62
CA PRO A 118 4.92 -7.99 12.38
C PRO A 118 5.03 -8.37 10.90
N SER A 119 4.16 -7.80 10.06
CA SER A 119 4.17 -8.02 8.60
C SER A 119 5.37 -7.39 7.89
N ALA A 120 5.99 -6.37 8.49
CA ALA A 120 7.12 -5.65 7.93
C ALA A 120 8.49 -6.25 8.31
N SER A 121 8.54 -7.12 9.32
CA SER A 121 9.79 -7.64 9.88
C SER A 121 10.58 -8.60 8.98
N GLY A 122 10.00 -9.04 7.87
CA GLY A 122 10.62 -9.98 6.92
C GLY A 122 11.08 -9.38 5.59
N SER A 123 10.89 -8.07 5.34
CA SER A 123 11.26 -7.46 4.05
C SER A 123 12.14 -6.23 4.24
N GLU A 124 13.15 -6.08 3.37
CA GLU A 124 13.97 -4.85 3.28
C GLU A 124 13.10 -3.60 3.03
N ALA A 125 11.92 -3.76 2.43
CA ALA A 125 10.93 -2.72 2.26
C ALA A 125 10.39 -2.18 3.60
N GLY A 126 10.38 -2.99 4.66
CA GLY A 126 10.01 -2.56 6.01
C GLY A 126 11.01 -1.58 6.63
N ARG A 127 12.31 -1.72 6.33
CA ARG A 127 13.36 -0.81 6.83
C ARG A 127 13.34 0.55 6.12
N ALA A 128 13.09 0.57 4.82
CA ALA A 128 12.97 1.81 4.05
C ALA A 128 11.73 2.65 4.43
N ARG A 129 10.67 2.00 4.95
CA ARG A 129 9.45 2.68 5.38
C ARG A 129 9.57 3.43 6.71
N LEU A 130 10.52 3.03 7.56
CA LEU A 130 10.76 3.66 8.87
C LEU A 130 11.64 4.91 8.80
N GLN A 131 12.27 5.19 7.66
CA GLN A 131 13.18 6.33 7.49
C GLN A 131 12.58 7.53 6.74
N SER A 132 11.30 7.47 6.35
CA SER A 132 10.69 8.51 5.49
C SER A 132 9.95 9.63 6.23
N ASP A 133 9.86 9.60 7.56
CA ASP A 133 9.04 10.56 8.31
C ASP A 133 9.82 11.73 8.93
N ASP A 134 11.15 11.82 8.74
CA ASP A 134 11.98 12.82 9.43
C ASP A 134 12.64 13.87 8.51
N ASP A 135 12.29 13.97 7.23
CA ASP A 135 12.90 15.00 6.38
C ASP A 135 11.88 15.85 5.63
N VAL A 136 11.09 16.60 6.39
CA VAL A 136 10.47 17.83 5.91
C VAL A 136 11.11 19.00 6.65
N SER A 137 12.36 19.23 6.33
CA SER A 137 13.02 20.49 6.73
C SER A 137 12.50 21.62 5.86
N HIS A 138 11.77 22.52 6.51
CA HIS A 138 11.48 23.86 6.03
C HIS A 138 12.78 24.58 5.65
N ASP A 139 13.06 24.72 4.37
CA ASP A 139 13.97 25.74 3.88
C ASP A 139 13.17 26.92 3.30
N VAL A 140 12.71 27.78 4.18
CA VAL A 140 12.25 29.12 3.82
C VAL A 140 13.47 30.02 3.74
N ARG A 141 14.07 30.13 2.56
CA ARG A 141 15.05 31.18 2.28
C ARG A 141 14.33 32.46 1.91
N ASP A 142 14.33 33.34 2.87
CA ASP A 142 14.00 34.75 2.78
C ASP A 142 14.89 35.45 1.73
N GLY A 143 14.30 35.79 0.59
CA GLY A 143 14.91 36.52 -0.49
C GLY A 143 14.82 38.03 -0.26
N ARG A 144 15.75 38.60 0.49
CA ARG A 144 15.87 40.06 0.56
C ARG A 144 16.66 40.60 -0.64
N SER A 145 15.92 41.10 -1.59
CA SER A 145 16.45 41.95 -2.67
C SER A 145 16.77 43.35 -2.14
N LYS A 146 18.02 43.73 -2.15
CA LYS A 146 18.43 45.14 -2.00
C LYS A 146 18.60 45.74 -3.37
N ILE A 147 17.76 46.74 -3.67
CA ILE A 147 17.90 47.63 -4.81
C ILE A 147 18.75 48.83 -4.30
N THR A 148 19.81 49.10 -5.02
CA THR A 148 20.49 50.41 -5.07
C THR A 148 20.70 50.75 -6.53
#